data_6d8065d94387168b4773b9d376a68125
#
_entry.id   6d8065d94387168b4773b9d376a68125
#
_cell.length_a   1.000
_cell.length_b   1.000
_cell.length_c   1.000
_cell.angle_alpha   90.00
_cell.angle_beta   90.00
_cell.angle_gamma   90.00
#
_symmetry.space_group_name_H-M   'P 1'
#
loop_
_entity.id
_entity.type
_entity.pdbx_description
1 polymer ?
#
loop_
_entity_poly.entity_id
_entity_poly.type
_entity_poly.pdbx_seq_one_letter_code
_entity_poly.pdbx_strand_id
1 'polypeptide(L)'
;MKLPFKIQPSKQAFQASFFINIIALIFYFIVIGGFSINDLGYFILTFFTASIVLENFLTSYKTRLEEINILKDQENYRREFLGNVSHELKTPLFTIQGYILTLIEGALKDKKVRGKYLRRSAKGVDRLISIVKDLDLITQFESGIKTVDKTDFNIYDLIENVYDLMEFESEKNNTKLLVYNENNTPVIVNADKERILQVLTNLIVNSIKYGKESGYTEVKVEEYDKDRIIVRIKDNGEGIEDEHLPRLFERFYRIDKNRSRKKGGSGLGLSIVKHIIEAHQEQIFVESKIGQGTEFSFTLQKP
;
A
#
# COMPACT_ATOMS: atom_id res chain seq x y z
N MET A 1 3.25 26.54 24.25
CA MET A 1 1.85 26.81 23.91
C MET A 1 1.81 27.88 22.84
N LYS A 2 1.69 27.47 21.52
CA LYS A 2 1.61 28.45 20.42
C LYS A 2 0.16 28.91 20.31
N LEU A 3 -0.08 30.19 20.39
CA LEU A 3 -1.40 30.79 20.20
C LEU A 3 -1.91 30.41 18.80
N PRO A 4 -3.13 29.86 18.65
CA PRO A 4 -3.65 29.37 17.40
C PRO A 4 -4.18 30.44 16.45
N PHE A 5 -3.96 31.71 16.75
CA PHE A 5 -4.46 32.81 15.93
C PHE A 5 -3.34 33.46 15.11
N LYS A 6 -3.45 33.39 13.79
CA LYS A 6 -2.71 34.26 12.87
C LYS A 6 -3.25 35.67 13.07
N ILE A 7 -2.42 36.59 13.57
CA ILE A 7 -2.76 37.99 13.82
C ILE A 7 -2.87 38.80 12.51
N GLN A 8 -2.33 38.29 11.40
CA GLN A 8 -2.40 38.95 10.08
C GLN A 8 -3.28 38.15 9.13
N PRO A 9 -4.33 38.80 8.55
CA PRO A 9 -5.19 38.16 7.55
C PRO A 9 -4.43 37.85 6.27
N SER A 10 -4.86 36.80 5.57
CA SER A 10 -4.32 36.45 4.25
C SER A 10 -4.61 37.57 3.22
N LYS A 11 -3.83 37.63 2.15
CA LYS A 11 -4.05 38.60 1.08
C LYS A 11 -5.48 38.58 0.54
N GLN A 12 -6.12 37.40 0.47
CA GLN A 12 -7.50 37.26 0.00
C GLN A 12 -8.53 37.82 0.99
N ALA A 13 -8.40 37.49 2.29
CA ALA A 13 -9.27 38.02 3.33
C ALA A 13 -9.14 39.52 3.46
N PHE A 14 -7.91 40.04 3.37
CA PHE A 14 -7.65 41.48 3.38
C PHE A 14 -8.32 42.18 2.18
N GLN A 15 -8.18 41.67 0.94
CA GLN A 15 -8.80 42.24 -0.23
C GLN A 15 -10.33 42.21 -0.12
N ALA A 16 -10.94 41.08 0.27
CA ALA A 16 -12.39 40.98 0.39
C ALA A 16 -12.93 41.95 1.47
N SER A 17 -12.29 42.03 2.64
CA SER A 17 -12.64 42.99 3.68
C SER A 17 -12.49 44.45 3.20
N PHE A 18 -11.44 44.75 2.42
CA PHE A 18 -11.22 46.07 1.84
C PHE A 18 -12.38 46.49 0.95
N PHE A 19 -12.82 45.62 0.03
CA PHE A 19 -13.97 45.89 -0.84
C PHE A 19 -15.27 46.07 -0.05
N ILE A 20 -15.55 45.23 0.94
CA ILE A 20 -16.75 45.34 1.79
C ILE A 20 -16.77 46.68 2.53
N ASN A 21 -15.63 47.05 3.12
CA ASN A 21 -15.55 48.30 3.88
C ASN A 21 -15.59 49.54 2.97
N ILE A 22 -15.04 49.51 1.73
CA ILE A 22 -15.20 50.60 0.75
C ILE A 22 -16.67 50.77 0.39
N ILE A 23 -17.40 49.69 0.11
CA ILE A 23 -18.84 49.78 -0.22
C ILE A 23 -19.59 50.33 0.98
N ALA A 24 -19.30 49.91 2.22
CA ALA A 24 -19.92 50.43 3.41
C ALA A 24 -19.61 51.94 3.61
N LEU A 25 -18.38 52.39 3.33
CA LEU A 25 -17.98 53.80 3.43
C LEU A 25 -18.72 54.66 2.41
N ILE A 26 -18.83 54.21 1.15
CA ILE A 26 -19.57 54.89 0.10
C ILE A 26 -21.05 55.02 0.49
N PHE A 27 -21.67 53.99 0.96
CA PHE A 27 -23.05 53.95 1.42
C PHE A 27 -23.27 54.95 2.59
N TYR A 28 -22.36 54.91 3.59
CA TYR A 28 -22.40 55.83 4.72
C TYR A 28 -22.34 57.31 4.29
N PHE A 29 -21.42 57.63 3.35
CA PHE A 29 -21.27 58.98 2.81
C PHE A 29 -22.52 59.48 2.05
N ILE A 30 -23.17 58.60 1.28
CA ILE A 30 -24.39 58.90 0.56
C ILE A 30 -25.56 59.18 1.53
N VAL A 31 -25.67 58.40 2.64
CA VAL A 31 -26.81 58.50 3.55
C VAL A 31 -26.66 59.66 4.55
N ILE A 32 -25.46 59.91 5.06
CA ILE A 32 -25.24 60.86 6.18
C ILE A 32 -24.71 62.22 5.70
N GLY A 33 -24.12 62.24 4.47
CA GLY A 33 -23.69 63.52 3.84
C GLY A 33 -22.49 64.20 4.47
N GLY A 34 -21.80 63.58 5.46
CA GLY A 34 -20.62 64.10 6.10
C GLY A 34 -19.73 63.02 6.72
N PHE A 35 -18.44 63.32 6.92
CA PHE A 35 -17.47 62.37 7.50
C PHE A 35 -16.66 63.05 8.60
N SER A 36 -16.64 62.48 9.81
CA SER A 36 -15.84 62.98 10.93
C SER A 36 -14.59 62.12 11.14
N ILE A 37 -13.62 62.66 11.89
CA ILE A 37 -12.40 61.93 12.24
C ILE A 37 -12.68 60.68 13.09
N ASN A 38 -13.76 60.71 13.91
CA ASN A 38 -14.21 59.59 14.70
C ASN A 38 -14.77 58.46 13.85
N ASP A 39 -15.45 58.78 12.76
CA ASP A 39 -16.00 57.81 11.81
C ASP A 39 -14.87 57.03 11.11
N LEU A 40 -13.73 57.67 10.84
CA LEU A 40 -12.55 57.03 10.29
C LEU A 40 -12.03 55.91 11.26
N GLY A 41 -11.97 56.22 12.55
CA GLY A 41 -11.58 55.23 13.58
C GLY A 41 -12.47 53.98 13.59
N TYR A 42 -13.80 54.19 13.51
CA TYR A 42 -14.76 53.06 13.43
C TYR A 42 -14.59 52.24 12.16
N PHE A 43 -14.38 52.85 11.01
CA PHE A 43 -14.15 52.15 9.76
C PHE A 43 -12.86 51.34 9.76
N ILE A 44 -11.77 51.84 10.35
CA ILE A 44 -10.52 51.13 10.50
C ILE A 44 -10.72 49.90 11.41
N LEU A 45 -11.39 50.09 12.57
CA LEU A 45 -11.65 49.02 13.51
C LEU A 45 -12.52 47.92 12.88
N THR A 46 -13.62 48.28 12.20
CA THR A 46 -14.51 47.33 11.56
C THR A 46 -13.81 46.61 10.40
N PHE A 47 -12.93 47.28 9.63
CA PHE A 47 -12.11 46.64 8.61
C PHE A 47 -11.22 45.55 9.17
N PHE A 48 -10.48 45.82 10.26
CA PHE A 48 -9.60 44.84 10.86
C PHE A 48 -10.36 43.67 11.49
N THR A 49 -11.47 43.97 12.20
CA THR A 49 -12.29 42.90 12.79
C THR A 49 -12.95 42.03 11.74
N ALA A 50 -13.51 42.62 10.66
CA ALA A 50 -14.08 41.89 9.54
C ALA A 50 -13.01 41.05 8.82
N SER A 51 -11.79 41.59 8.64
CA SER A 51 -10.69 40.87 8.02
C SER A 51 -10.29 39.63 8.85
N ILE A 52 -10.20 39.74 10.16
CA ILE A 52 -9.89 38.62 11.07
C ILE A 52 -11.00 37.55 11.05
N VAL A 53 -12.27 38.00 11.10
CA VAL A 53 -13.43 37.10 11.07
C VAL A 53 -13.48 36.35 9.74
N LEU A 54 -13.28 37.06 8.62
CA LEU A 54 -13.28 36.47 7.30
C LEU A 54 -12.12 35.48 7.10
N GLU A 55 -10.92 35.78 7.62
CA GLU A 55 -9.77 34.87 7.58
C GLU A 55 -10.07 33.58 8.35
N ASN A 56 -10.60 33.67 9.55
CA ASN A 56 -10.98 32.51 10.37
C ASN A 56 -12.06 31.69 9.65
N PHE A 57 -13.05 32.34 9.05
CA PHE A 57 -14.09 31.67 8.28
C PHE A 57 -13.51 30.92 7.06
N LEU A 58 -12.69 31.59 6.25
CA LEU A 58 -12.06 30.99 5.06
C LEU A 58 -11.13 29.85 5.43
N THR A 59 -10.37 29.98 6.51
CA THR A 59 -9.50 28.92 7.01
C THR A 59 -10.31 27.70 7.45
N SER A 60 -11.34 27.90 8.28
CA SER A 60 -12.24 26.84 8.72
C SER A 60 -12.95 26.16 7.54
N TYR A 61 -13.38 26.96 6.55
CA TYR A 61 -14.03 26.42 5.35
C TYR A 61 -13.08 25.53 4.53
N LYS A 62 -11.82 25.98 4.31
CA LYS A 62 -10.80 25.18 3.62
C LYS A 62 -10.50 23.87 4.36
N THR A 63 -10.30 23.93 5.68
CA THR A 63 -10.05 22.73 6.48
C THR A 63 -11.21 21.74 6.38
N ARG A 64 -12.46 22.21 6.44
CA ARG A 64 -13.62 21.32 6.26
C ARG A 64 -13.72 20.73 4.85
N LEU A 65 -13.37 21.47 3.82
CA LEU A 65 -13.32 20.94 2.46
C LEU A 65 -12.25 19.85 2.30
N GLU A 66 -11.08 20.06 2.90
CA GLU A 66 -10.01 19.07 2.93
C GLU A 66 -10.46 17.79 3.67
N GLU A 67 -11.08 17.93 4.84
CA GLU A 67 -11.65 16.81 5.59
C GLU A 67 -12.70 16.04 4.76
N ILE A 68 -13.62 16.75 4.09
CA ILE A 68 -14.63 16.11 3.23
C ILE A 68 -13.98 15.37 2.06
N ASN A 69 -12.94 15.92 1.46
CA ASN A 69 -12.23 15.25 0.36
C ASN A 69 -11.51 14.00 0.86
N ILE A 70 -10.83 14.08 2.01
CA ILE A 70 -10.18 12.91 2.62
C ILE A 70 -11.21 11.81 2.91
N LEU A 71 -12.36 12.15 3.50
CA LEU A 71 -13.43 11.18 3.79
C LEU A 71 -14.01 10.55 2.51
N LYS A 72 -14.18 11.33 1.45
CA LYS A 72 -14.63 10.82 0.13
C LYS A 72 -13.60 9.86 -0.47
N ASP A 73 -12.32 10.20 -0.40
CA ASP A 73 -11.25 9.37 -0.92
C ASP A 73 -11.16 8.05 -0.14
N GLN A 74 -11.30 8.09 1.20
CA GLN A 74 -11.39 6.90 2.03
C GLN A 74 -12.61 6.03 1.68
N GLU A 75 -13.79 6.64 1.44
CA GLU A 75 -14.97 5.88 1.06
C GLU A 75 -14.84 5.26 -0.33
N ASN A 76 -14.30 5.98 -1.31
CA ASN A 76 -14.02 5.47 -2.64
C ASN A 76 -13.05 4.29 -2.59
N TYR A 77 -11.96 4.44 -1.82
CA TYR A 77 -10.98 3.38 -1.58
C TYR A 77 -11.63 2.13 -0.96
N ARG A 78 -12.50 2.32 0.04
CA ARG A 78 -13.24 1.22 0.67
C ARG A 78 -14.18 0.52 -0.31
N ARG A 79 -14.88 1.26 -1.16
CA ARG A 79 -15.77 0.70 -2.19
C ARG A 79 -14.99 -0.10 -3.23
N GLU A 80 -13.89 0.44 -3.71
CA GLU A 80 -13.00 -0.25 -4.65
C GLU A 80 -12.43 -1.54 -4.04
N PHE A 81 -11.97 -1.47 -2.80
CA PHE A 81 -11.50 -2.63 -2.04
C PHE A 81 -12.55 -3.74 -1.98
N LEU A 82 -13.77 -3.44 -1.53
CA LEU A 82 -14.86 -4.42 -1.45
C LEU A 82 -15.25 -4.97 -2.82
N GLY A 83 -15.24 -4.15 -3.86
CA GLY A 83 -15.46 -4.55 -5.24
C GLY A 83 -14.41 -5.56 -5.73
N ASN A 84 -13.14 -5.27 -5.48
CA ASN A 84 -12.02 -6.14 -5.84
C ASN A 84 -12.04 -7.46 -5.05
N VAL A 85 -12.32 -7.42 -3.74
CA VAL A 85 -12.51 -8.62 -2.91
C VAL A 85 -13.61 -9.50 -3.51
N SER A 86 -14.78 -8.92 -3.79
CA SER A 86 -15.90 -9.65 -4.36
C SER A 86 -15.55 -10.32 -5.70
N HIS A 87 -14.81 -9.61 -6.54
CA HIS A 87 -14.39 -10.12 -7.84
C HIS A 87 -13.36 -11.27 -7.72
N GLU A 88 -12.35 -11.11 -6.84
CA GLU A 88 -11.30 -12.12 -6.64
C GLU A 88 -11.84 -13.39 -5.94
N LEU A 89 -12.91 -13.27 -5.15
CA LEU A 89 -13.59 -14.43 -4.55
C LEU A 89 -14.56 -15.11 -5.55
N LYS A 90 -15.29 -14.35 -6.37
CA LYS A 90 -16.24 -14.91 -7.35
C LYS A 90 -15.57 -15.83 -8.37
N THR A 91 -14.42 -15.45 -8.89
CA THR A 91 -13.73 -16.20 -9.96
C THR A 91 -13.40 -17.65 -9.56
N PRO A 92 -12.69 -17.93 -8.45
CA PRO A 92 -12.45 -19.32 -8.02
C PRO A 92 -13.72 -20.03 -7.64
N LEU A 93 -14.68 -19.33 -7.00
CA LEU A 93 -15.97 -19.92 -6.60
C LEU A 93 -16.76 -20.46 -7.79
N PHE A 94 -16.95 -19.67 -8.83
CA PHE A 94 -17.63 -20.14 -10.05
C PHE A 94 -16.86 -21.22 -10.79
N THR A 95 -15.53 -21.17 -10.76
CA THR A 95 -14.69 -22.21 -11.34
C THR A 95 -14.87 -23.56 -10.62
N ILE A 96 -14.87 -23.54 -9.27
CA ILE A 96 -15.15 -24.73 -8.44
C ILE A 96 -16.54 -25.25 -8.74
N GLN A 97 -17.57 -24.39 -8.73
CA GLN A 97 -18.95 -24.74 -9.02
C GLN A 97 -19.08 -25.39 -10.40
N GLY A 98 -18.46 -24.82 -11.43
CA GLY A 98 -18.48 -25.37 -12.79
C GLY A 98 -17.87 -26.79 -12.87
N TYR A 99 -16.73 -27.04 -12.18
CA TYR A 99 -16.13 -28.37 -12.14
C TYR A 99 -17.01 -29.38 -11.39
N ILE A 100 -17.62 -28.97 -10.28
CA ILE A 100 -18.53 -29.82 -9.52
C ILE A 100 -19.79 -30.17 -10.34
N LEU A 101 -20.41 -29.19 -11.01
CA LEU A 101 -21.58 -29.44 -11.86
C LEU A 101 -21.23 -30.36 -13.02
N THR A 102 -20.10 -30.15 -13.69
CA THR A 102 -19.63 -31.05 -14.77
C THR A 102 -19.43 -32.48 -14.28
N LEU A 103 -18.91 -32.65 -13.05
CA LEU A 103 -18.78 -33.98 -12.43
C LEU A 103 -20.16 -34.63 -12.20
N ILE A 104 -21.13 -33.87 -11.69
CA ILE A 104 -22.48 -34.36 -11.43
C ILE A 104 -23.18 -34.77 -12.72
N GLU A 105 -23.02 -33.96 -13.79
CA GLU A 105 -23.67 -34.18 -15.11
C GLU A 105 -23.09 -35.36 -15.91
N GLY A 106 -22.13 -36.09 -15.36
CA GLY A 106 -21.69 -37.37 -15.97
C GLY A 106 -20.17 -37.59 -16.01
N ALA A 107 -19.34 -36.53 -15.82
CA ALA A 107 -17.89 -36.68 -15.84
C ALA A 107 -17.31 -37.52 -14.68
N LEU A 108 -18.12 -37.86 -13.68
CA LEU A 108 -17.78 -38.81 -12.59
C LEU A 108 -17.42 -40.19 -13.11
N LYS A 109 -17.99 -40.61 -14.23
CA LYS A 109 -17.75 -41.94 -14.83
C LYS A 109 -16.40 -42.03 -15.54
N ASP A 110 -15.85 -40.91 -16.01
CA ASP A 110 -14.52 -40.84 -16.62
C ASP A 110 -13.44 -40.62 -15.55
N LYS A 111 -12.64 -41.68 -15.29
CA LYS A 111 -11.57 -41.65 -14.27
C LYS A 111 -10.53 -40.54 -14.52
N LYS A 112 -10.18 -40.24 -15.78
CA LYS A 112 -9.18 -39.19 -16.11
C LYS A 112 -9.73 -37.80 -15.86
N VAL A 113 -10.94 -37.53 -16.29
CA VAL A 113 -11.62 -36.25 -16.15
C VAL A 113 -11.99 -35.99 -14.69
N ARG A 114 -12.52 -36.99 -13.99
CA ARG A 114 -12.85 -36.92 -12.56
C ARG A 114 -11.68 -36.45 -11.71
N GLY A 115 -10.54 -37.13 -11.84
CA GLY A 115 -9.34 -36.79 -11.04
C GLY A 115 -8.80 -35.39 -11.36
N LYS A 116 -8.91 -34.95 -12.62
CA LYS A 116 -8.51 -33.59 -13.03
C LYS A 116 -9.40 -32.51 -12.41
N TYR A 117 -10.73 -32.69 -12.46
CA TYR A 117 -11.67 -31.68 -11.96
C TYR A 117 -11.69 -31.60 -10.44
N LEU A 118 -11.58 -32.75 -9.73
CA LEU A 118 -11.42 -32.75 -8.28
C LEU A 118 -10.16 -31.98 -7.84
N ARG A 119 -9.00 -32.25 -8.47
CA ARG A 119 -7.76 -31.52 -8.15
C ARG A 119 -7.88 -30.02 -8.48
N ARG A 120 -8.56 -29.65 -9.55
CA ARG A 120 -8.79 -28.23 -9.88
C ARG A 120 -9.72 -27.54 -8.91
N SER A 121 -10.77 -28.25 -8.43
CA SER A 121 -11.65 -27.72 -7.39
C SER A 121 -10.90 -27.54 -6.07
N ALA A 122 -10.08 -28.51 -5.65
CA ALA A 122 -9.24 -28.39 -4.48
C ALA A 122 -8.31 -27.17 -4.56
N LYS A 123 -7.58 -27.00 -5.67
CA LYS A 123 -6.76 -25.79 -5.90
C LYS A 123 -7.55 -24.48 -5.85
N GLY A 124 -8.80 -24.50 -6.30
CA GLY A 124 -9.69 -23.34 -6.20
C GLY A 124 -10.04 -23.02 -4.75
N VAL A 125 -10.30 -24.04 -3.92
CA VAL A 125 -10.54 -23.89 -2.47
C VAL A 125 -9.29 -23.35 -1.78
N ASP A 126 -8.11 -23.91 -2.04
CA ASP A 126 -6.83 -23.45 -1.46
C ASP A 126 -6.61 -21.95 -1.77
N ARG A 127 -6.92 -21.55 -3.01
CA ARG A 127 -6.84 -20.13 -3.40
C ARG A 127 -7.81 -19.25 -2.63
N LEU A 128 -9.06 -19.69 -2.40
CA LEU A 128 -10.04 -18.95 -1.57
C LEU A 128 -9.54 -18.79 -0.14
N ILE A 129 -9.01 -19.86 0.45
CA ILE A 129 -8.44 -19.84 1.81
C ILE A 129 -7.29 -18.84 1.88
N SER A 130 -6.38 -18.83 0.88
CA SER A 130 -5.29 -17.86 0.83
C SER A 130 -5.81 -16.41 0.78
N ILE A 131 -6.78 -16.11 -0.10
CA ILE A 131 -7.36 -14.75 -0.20
C ILE A 131 -7.99 -14.32 1.13
N VAL A 132 -8.74 -15.20 1.79
CA VAL A 132 -9.37 -14.89 3.09
C VAL A 132 -8.31 -14.63 4.16
N LYS A 133 -7.24 -15.45 4.24
CA LYS A 133 -6.13 -15.22 5.17
C LYS A 133 -5.42 -13.89 4.91
N ASP A 134 -5.20 -13.54 3.63
CA ASP A 134 -4.59 -12.28 3.23
C ASP A 134 -5.44 -11.07 3.66
N LEU A 135 -6.76 -11.16 3.47
CA LEU A 135 -7.73 -10.11 3.87
C LEU A 135 -7.81 -9.96 5.38
N ASP A 136 -7.85 -11.08 6.11
CA ASP A 136 -7.86 -11.06 7.58
C ASP A 136 -6.60 -10.39 8.14
N LEU A 137 -5.45 -10.72 7.58
CA LEU A 137 -4.17 -10.11 7.95
C LEU A 137 -4.17 -8.59 7.72
N ILE A 138 -4.60 -8.14 6.53
CA ILE A 138 -4.68 -6.72 6.20
C ILE A 138 -5.60 -6.00 7.20
N THR A 139 -6.77 -6.58 7.49
CA THR A 139 -7.75 -6.00 8.42
C THR A 139 -7.20 -5.89 9.84
N GLN A 140 -6.44 -6.89 10.30
CA GLN A 140 -5.81 -6.88 11.63
C GLN A 140 -4.76 -5.76 11.75
N PHE A 141 -3.92 -5.55 10.74
CA PHE A 141 -2.94 -4.47 10.75
C PHE A 141 -3.60 -3.09 10.66
N GLU A 142 -4.63 -2.91 9.84
CA GLU A 142 -5.32 -1.62 9.72
C GLU A 142 -6.06 -1.20 10.98
N SER A 143 -6.62 -2.17 11.69
CA SER A 143 -7.32 -1.90 12.96
C SER A 143 -6.38 -1.62 14.13
N GLY A 144 -5.05 -1.75 13.94
CA GLY A 144 -4.07 -1.61 15.01
C GLY A 144 -4.18 -2.68 16.10
N ILE A 145 -4.99 -3.72 15.87
CA ILE A 145 -5.25 -4.79 16.85
C ILE A 145 -4.03 -5.69 17.01
N LYS A 146 -3.25 -5.86 15.93
CA LYS A 146 -2.11 -6.77 15.94
C LYS A 146 -0.80 -6.00 16.08
N THR A 147 -0.14 -6.20 17.21
CA THR A 147 1.26 -5.85 17.44
C THR A 147 2.15 -6.95 16.88
N VAL A 148 3.33 -6.60 16.39
CA VAL A 148 4.36 -7.55 15.97
C VAL A 148 5.02 -8.16 17.21
N ASP A 149 5.19 -9.48 17.22
CA ASP A 149 5.87 -10.21 18.30
C ASP A 149 7.35 -10.37 17.92
N LYS A 150 8.14 -9.36 18.29
CA LYS A 150 9.56 -9.28 17.91
C LYS A 150 10.39 -10.24 18.75
N THR A 151 11.21 -11.06 18.09
CA THR A 151 12.19 -11.98 18.67
C THR A 151 13.51 -11.86 17.92
N ASP A 152 14.60 -12.24 18.57
CA ASP A 152 15.92 -12.28 17.93
C ASP A 152 16.10 -13.59 17.17
N PHE A 153 16.49 -13.52 15.90
CA PHE A 153 16.78 -14.68 15.08
C PHE A 153 17.79 -14.35 13.98
N ASN A 154 18.44 -15.39 13.44
CA ASN A 154 19.33 -15.24 12.30
C ASN A 154 18.52 -15.13 10.99
N ILE A 155 18.69 -14.05 10.25
CA ILE A 155 17.95 -13.82 9.01
C ILE A 155 18.32 -14.82 7.91
N TYR A 156 19.55 -15.29 7.87
CA TYR A 156 19.97 -16.27 6.88
C TYR A 156 19.29 -17.63 7.05
N ASP A 157 19.07 -18.10 8.28
CA ASP A 157 18.33 -19.34 8.54
C ASP A 157 16.90 -19.23 8.01
N LEU A 158 16.32 -18.02 8.09
CA LEU A 158 14.98 -17.78 7.57
C LEU A 158 14.94 -17.75 6.04
N ILE A 159 15.96 -17.17 5.39
CA ILE A 159 16.11 -17.16 3.92
C ILE A 159 16.27 -18.58 3.40
N GLU A 160 17.13 -19.40 4.02
CA GLU A 160 17.32 -20.80 3.67
C GLU A 160 16.01 -21.58 3.77
N ASN A 161 15.26 -21.44 4.86
CA ASN A 161 13.95 -22.05 5.01
C ASN A 161 12.98 -21.69 3.87
N VAL A 162 12.98 -20.42 3.41
CA VAL A 162 12.14 -20.02 2.27
C VAL A 162 12.63 -20.63 0.97
N TYR A 163 13.94 -20.77 0.78
CA TYR A 163 14.50 -21.40 -0.41
C TYR A 163 14.14 -22.88 -0.47
N ASP A 164 14.21 -23.61 0.61
CA ASP A 164 13.76 -25.01 0.72
C ASP A 164 12.28 -25.14 0.34
N LEU A 165 11.44 -24.24 0.85
CA LEU A 165 10.01 -24.21 0.51
C LEU A 165 9.76 -23.89 -0.99
N MET A 166 10.64 -23.15 -1.64
CA MET A 166 10.50 -22.72 -3.02
C MET A 166 11.26 -23.59 -4.02
N GLU A 167 11.99 -24.61 -3.58
CA GLU A 167 12.81 -25.48 -4.42
C GLU A 167 12.03 -26.02 -5.62
N PHE A 168 10.88 -26.65 -5.37
CA PHE A 168 10.03 -27.21 -6.42
C PHE A 168 9.54 -26.17 -7.45
N GLU A 169 9.12 -24.97 -6.98
CA GLU A 169 8.65 -23.92 -7.90
C GLU A 169 9.81 -23.27 -8.66
N SER A 170 10.98 -23.17 -8.06
CA SER A 170 12.20 -22.65 -8.71
C SER A 170 12.70 -23.60 -9.79
N GLU A 171 12.75 -24.91 -9.52
CA GLU A 171 13.11 -25.95 -10.51
C GLU A 171 12.15 -25.95 -11.70
N LYS A 172 10.84 -25.89 -11.44
CA LYS A 172 9.82 -25.86 -12.49
C LYS A 172 9.95 -24.65 -13.43
N ASN A 173 10.44 -23.52 -12.92
CA ASN A 173 10.68 -22.31 -13.72
C ASN A 173 12.15 -22.17 -14.15
N ASN A 174 13.01 -23.16 -13.89
CA ASN A 174 14.46 -23.11 -14.09
C ASN A 174 15.11 -21.85 -13.50
N THR A 175 14.63 -21.40 -12.34
CA THR A 175 15.16 -20.20 -11.66
C THR A 175 16.19 -20.62 -10.63
N LYS A 176 17.39 -20.01 -10.68
CA LYS A 176 18.44 -20.23 -9.66
C LYS A 176 18.17 -19.38 -8.45
N LEU A 177 18.20 -19.97 -7.26
CA LEU A 177 18.13 -19.27 -5.98
C LEU A 177 19.55 -19.05 -5.47
N LEU A 178 19.94 -17.80 -5.23
CA LEU A 178 21.30 -17.41 -4.84
C LEU A 178 21.24 -16.62 -3.53
N VAL A 179 22.01 -17.06 -2.53
CA VAL A 179 22.21 -16.30 -1.27
C VAL A 179 23.68 -15.89 -1.18
N TYR A 180 23.91 -14.61 -0.93
CA TYR A 180 25.26 -14.12 -0.70
C TYR A 180 25.48 -13.90 0.81
N ASN A 181 26.32 -14.75 1.39
CA ASN A 181 26.84 -14.63 2.75
C ASN A 181 28.36 -14.88 2.68
N GLU A 182 29.12 -13.83 2.38
CA GLU A 182 30.56 -13.95 2.08
C GLU A 182 31.37 -14.60 3.21
N ASN A 183 30.95 -14.46 4.46
CA ASN A 183 31.71 -14.94 5.61
C ASN A 183 31.01 -16.06 6.39
N ASN A 184 29.87 -16.53 5.90
CA ASN A 184 29.01 -17.49 6.62
C ASN A 184 28.73 -17.06 8.08
N THR A 185 28.66 -15.73 8.32
CA THR A 185 28.41 -15.16 9.62
C THR A 185 26.93 -14.98 9.88
N PRO A 186 26.41 -15.36 11.06
CA PRO A 186 25.02 -15.12 11.39
C PRO A 186 24.75 -13.61 11.50
N VAL A 187 23.63 -13.17 10.95
CA VAL A 187 23.14 -11.80 11.10
C VAL A 187 21.84 -11.84 11.90
N ILE A 188 21.94 -11.40 13.16
CA ILE A 188 20.79 -11.41 14.08
C ILE A 188 19.95 -10.15 13.86
N VAL A 189 18.62 -10.33 13.82
CA VAL A 189 17.64 -9.25 13.69
C VAL A 189 16.58 -9.39 14.76
N ASN A 190 15.99 -8.26 15.17
CA ASN A 190 14.87 -8.20 16.13
C ASN A 190 13.57 -7.91 15.39
N ALA A 191 12.79 -8.95 15.07
CA ALA A 191 11.57 -8.86 14.28
C ALA A 191 10.60 -10.02 14.59
N ASP A 192 9.37 -9.93 14.07
CA ASP A 192 8.41 -11.05 14.10
C ASP A 192 8.79 -12.07 13.01
N LYS A 193 9.37 -13.19 13.46
CA LYS A 193 9.92 -14.23 12.59
C LYS A 193 8.89 -14.77 11.57
N GLU A 194 7.65 -15.00 12.00
CA GLU A 194 6.60 -15.52 11.11
C GLU A 194 6.20 -14.48 10.06
N ARG A 195 6.15 -13.21 10.43
CA ARG A 195 5.82 -12.13 9.51
C ARG A 195 6.95 -11.86 8.51
N ILE A 196 8.20 -11.91 8.95
CA ILE A 196 9.34 -11.77 8.03
C ILE A 196 9.44 -12.98 7.09
N LEU A 197 9.12 -14.20 7.56
CA LEU A 197 8.97 -15.37 6.70
C LEU A 197 7.94 -15.12 5.58
N GLN A 198 6.80 -14.52 5.92
CA GLN A 198 5.76 -14.16 4.96
C GLN A 198 6.22 -13.08 3.96
N VAL A 199 6.98 -12.08 4.42
CA VAL A 199 7.60 -11.04 3.55
C VAL A 199 8.54 -11.69 2.54
N LEU A 200 9.50 -12.48 3.00
CA LEU A 200 10.47 -13.18 2.16
C LEU A 200 9.76 -14.10 1.14
N THR A 201 8.80 -14.89 1.61
CA THR A 201 8.02 -15.78 0.74
C THR A 201 7.31 -15.01 -0.37
N ASN A 202 6.63 -13.91 -0.06
CA ASN A 202 5.92 -13.10 -1.04
C ASN A 202 6.87 -12.49 -2.09
N LEU A 203 8.01 -11.96 -1.64
CA LEU A 203 8.98 -11.32 -2.53
C LEU A 203 9.70 -12.36 -3.41
N ILE A 204 10.15 -13.49 -2.85
CA ILE A 204 10.81 -14.56 -3.58
C ILE A 204 9.87 -15.24 -4.57
N VAL A 205 8.61 -15.51 -4.18
CA VAL A 205 7.57 -16.02 -5.11
C VAL A 205 7.33 -15.06 -6.25
N ASN A 206 7.30 -13.76 -6.01
CA ASN A 206 7.16 -12.76 -7.06
C ASN A 206 8.38 -12.76 -8.00
N SER A 207 9.59 -12.82 -7.45
CA SER A 207 10.83 -12.92 -8.24
C SER A 207 10.84 -14.14 -9.15
N ILE A 208 10.47 -15.33 -8.65
CA ILE A 208 10.37 -16.57 -9.46
C ILE A 208 9.28 -16.44 -10.54
N LYS A 209 8.13 -15.86 -10.20
CA LYS A 209 6.99 -15.73 -11.14
C LYS A 209 7.23 -14.76 -12.27
N TYR A 210 7.88 -13.64 -11.99
CA TYR A 210 8.07 -12.54 -12.93
C TYR A 210 9.48 -12.46 -13.47
N GLY A 211 10.40 -13.29 -12.95
CA GLY A 211 11.73 -13.50 -13.49
C GLY A 211 11.72 -14.05 -14.91
N LYS A 212 12.85 -14.03 -15.58
CA LYS A 212 13.06 -14.69 -16.87
C LYS A 212 13.10 -16.21 -16.70
N GLU A 213 12.68 -16.95 -17.71
CA GLU A 213 12.95 -18.38 -17.79
C GLU A 213 14.47 -18.62 -17.76
N SER A 214 14.92 -19.56 -16.95
CA SER A 214 16.35 -19.80 -16.65
C SER A 214 17.06 -18.58 -16.02
N GLY A 215 16.32 -17.77 -15.30
CA GLY A 215 16.81 -16.60 -14.57
C GLY A 215 17.37 -16.94 -13.18
N TYR A 216 17.48 -15.91 -12.35
CA TYR A 216 17.89 -16.07 -10.96
C TYR A 216 17.08 -15.14 -10.04
N THR A 217 16.96 -15.58 -8.79
CA THR A 217 16.55 -14.77 -7.63
C THR A 217 17.74 -14.73 -6.67
N GLU A 218 18.23 -13.55 -6.41
CA GLU A 218 19.35 -13.28 -5.53
C GLU A 218 18.88 -12.60 -4.25
N VAL A 219 19.31 -13.10 -3.09
CA VAL A 219 19.09 -12.43 -1.81
C VAL A 219 20.42 -12.01 -1.20
N LYS A 220 20.53 -10.72 -0.86
CA LYS A 220 21.66 -10.13 -0.15
C LYS A 220 21.20 -9.50 1.14
N VAL A 221 22.03 -9.61 2.18
CA VAL A 221 21.86 -8.91 3.44
C VAL A 221 23.09 -8.01 3.64
N GLU A 222 22.84 -6.72 3.81
CA GLU A 222 23.88 -5.69 3.93
C GLU A 222 23.60 -4.80 5.15
N GLU A 223 24.61 -4.10 5.61
CA GLU A 223 24.42 -3.05 6.62
C GLU A 223 23.72 -1.85 5.97
N TYR A 224 22.64 -1.36 6.60
CA TYR A 224 21.95 -0.15 6.16
C TYR A 224 22.43 1.07 6.93
N ASP A 225 22.45 0.96 8.25
CA ASP A 225 23.01 1.94 9.17
C ASP A 225 23.53 1.25 10.43
N LYS A 226 23.83 2.03 11.48
CA LYS A 226 24.37 1.50 12.74
C LYS A 226 23.45 0.46 13.40
N ASP A 227 22.14 0.68 13.34
CA ASP A 227 21.14 -0.07 14.09
C ASP A 227 20.26 -0.98 13.20
N ARG A 228 20.43 -0.93 11.86
CA ARG A 228 19.62 -1.65 10.89
C ARG A 228 20.44 -2.34 9.81
N ILE A 229 19.90 -3.42 9.30
CA ILE A 229 20.31 -4.08 8.07
C ILE A 229 19.31 -3.81 6.96
N ILE A 230 19.70 -4.08 5.72
CA ILE A 230 18.81 -4.12 4.56
C ILE A 230 18.88 -5.50 3.90
N VAL A 231 17.72 -6.06 3.63
CA VAL A 231 17.56 -7.31 2.88
C VAL A 231 17.13 -6.94 1.47
N ARG A 232 17.88 -7.37 0.45
CA ARG A 232 17.61 -7.11 -0.97
C ARG A 232 17.25 -8.41 -1.68
N ILE A 233 16.14 -8.42 -2.38
CA ILE A 233 15.68 -9.54 -3.22
C ILE A 233 15.65 -9.05 -4.65
N LYS A 234 16.54 -9.57 -5.49
CA LYS A 234 16.73 -9.15 -6.87
C LYS A 234 16.43 -10.28 -7.83
N ASP A 235 15.71 -9.98 -8.90
CA ASP A 235 15.53 -10.83 -10.06
C ASP A 235 16.11 -10.20 -11.33
N ASN A 236 16.31 -11.01 -12.35
CA ASN A 236 16.69 -10.57 -13.67
C ASN A 236 15.52 -10.66 -14.68
N GLY A 237 14.32 -10.38 -14.21
CA GLY A 237 13.07 -10.45 -14.98
C GLY A 237 12.92 -9.36 -16.05
N GLU A 238 11.67 -9.17 -16.48
CA GLU A 238 11.34 -8.16 -17.49
C GLU A 238 11.47 -6.74 -17.00
N GLY A 239 11.47 -6.55 -15.66
CA GLY A 239 11.41 -5.23 -15.04
C GLY A 239 10.01 -4.62 -15.07
N ILE A 240 9.87 -3.44 -14.50
CA ILE A 240 8.61 -2.73 -14.29
C ILE A 240 8.79 -1.30 -14.81
N GLU A 241 7.80 -0.76 -15.50
CA GLU A 241 7.78 0.62 -15.96
C GLU A 241 7.61 1.59 -14.78
N ASP A 242 8.28 2.74 -14.85
CA ASP A 242 8.31 3.74 -13.76
C ASP A 242 6.91 4.19 -13.33
N GLU A 243 5.95 4.27 -14.26
CA GLU A 243 4.57 4.67 -13.97
C GLU A 243 3.84 3.71 -13.03
N HIS A 244 4.27 2.43 -12.97
CA HIS A 244 3.68 1.41 -12.11
C HIS A 244 4.32 1.32 -10.72
N LEU A 245 5.57 1.78 -10.56
CA LEU A 245 6.32 1.64 -9.30
C LEU A 245 5.59 2.23 -8.08
N PRO A 246 5.00 3.44 -8.14
CA PRO A 246 4.31 4.03 -6.99
C PRO A 246 3.08 3.23 -6.53
N ARG A 247 2.51 2.43 -7.44
CA ARG A 247 1.25 1.70 -7.23
C ARG A 247 1.43 0.24 -6.86
N LEU A 248 2.65 -0.30 -6.91
CA LEU A 248 2.91 -1.74 -6.70
C LEU A 248 2.42 -2.26 -5.34
N PHE A 249 2.42 -1.40 -4.33
CA PHE A 249 1.98 -1.74 -2.98
C PHE A 249 0.49 -1.46 -2.72
N GLU A 250 -0.26 -0.98 -3.73
CA GLU A 250 -1.71 -0.84 -3.64
C GLU A 250 -2.37 -2.24 -3.62
N ARG A 251 -3.46 -2.39 -2.89
CA ARG A 251 -4.19 -3.65 -2.82
C ARG A 251 -4.83 -3.99 -4.16
N PHE A 252 -4.73 -5.26 -4.55
CA PHE A 252 -5.24 -5.78 -5.83
C PHE A 252 -4.63 -5.14 -7.07
N TYR A 253 -3.60 -4.30 -6.91
CA TYR A 253 -2.94 -3.71 -8.05
C TYR A 253 -2.15 -4.76 -8.84
N ARG A 254 -2.24 -4.67 -10.16
CA ARG A 254 -1.58 -5.59 -11.10
C ARG A 254 -1.34 -4.86 -12.40
N ILE A 255 -0.11 -4.89 -12.89
CA ILE A 255 0.30 -4.24 -14.15
C ILE A 255 -0.48 -4.83 -15.32
N ASP A 256 -0.58 -6.15 -15.42
CA ASP A 256 -1.37 -6.86 -16.43
C ASP A 256 -2.34 -7.85 -15.78
N LYS A 257 -3.64 -7.49 -15.80
CA LYS A 257 -4.71 -8.31 -15.22
C LYS A 257 -4.84 -9.70 -15.88
N ASN A 258 -4.55 -9.81 -17.19
CA ASN A 258 -4.74 -11.06 -17.93
C ASN A 258 -3.57 -12.03 -17.73
N ARG A 259 -2.33 -11.54 -17.83
CA ARG A 259 -1.11 -12.32 -17.63
C ARG A 259 -0.97 -12.80 -16.19
N SER A 260 -1.24 -11.91 -15.24
CA SER A 260 -1.15 -12.21 -13.81
C SER A 260 -2.21 -13.22 -13.35
N ARG A 261 -3.44 -13.25 -13.96
CA ARG A 261 -4.44 -14.29 -13.67
C ARG A 261 -3.96 -15.68 -14.04
N LYS A 262 -3.26 -15.84 -15.17
CA LYS A 262 -2.65 -17.11 -15.57
C LYS A 262 -1.54 -17.54 -14.60
N LYS A 263 -0.78 -16.60 -14.05
CA LYS A 263 0.28 -16.84 -13.06
C LYS A 263 -0.21 -16.92 -11.60
N GLY A 264 -1.52 -16.73 -11.34
CA GLY A 264 -2.18 -17.07 -10.06
C GLY A 264 -1.98 -16.08 -8.91
N GLY A 265 -1.72 -14.79 -9.17
CA GLY A 265 -1.60 -13.77 -8.10
C GLY A 265 -2.95 -13.17 -7.68
N SER A 266 -3.15 -12.83 -6.40
CA SER A 266 -4.29 -12.07 -5.86
C SER A 266 -4.11 -10.55 -5.99
N GLY A 267 -2.88 -10.07 -6.11
CA GLY A 267 -2.54 -8.64 -5.99
C GLY A 267 -2.49 -8.13 -4.55
N LEU A 268 -2.54 -9.03 -3.57
CA LEU A 268 -2.45 -8.68 -2.14
C LEU A 268 -1.03 -8.86 -1.58
N GLY A 269 -0.19 -9.69 -2.19
CA GLY A 269 1.11 -10.06 -1.62
C GLY A 269 2.02 -8.87 -1.32
N LEU A 270 2.16 -7.91 -2.25
CA LEU A 270 3.01 -6.73 -2.02
C LEU A 270 2.40 -5.75 -1.02
N SER A 271 1.07 -5.59 -0.99
CA SER A 271 0.44 -4.77 0.05
C SER A 271 0.60 -5.37 1.45
N ILE A 272 0.56 -6.71 1.56
CA ILE A 272 0.86 -7.41 2.81
C ILE A 272 2.31 -7.17 3.24
N VAL A 273 3.26 -7.29 2.30
CA VAL A 273 4.67 -6.99 2.57
C VAL A 273 4.82 -5.59 3.15
N LYS A 274 4.22 -4.57 2.51
CA LYS A 274 4.26 -3.20 2.99
C LYS A 274 3.68 -3.07 4.39
N HIS A 275 2.50 -3.62 4.66
CA HIS A 275 1.87 -3.55 5.98
C HIS A 275 2.70 -4.24 7.07
N ILE A 276 3.32 -5.38 6.78
CA ILE A 276 4.20 -6.06 7.74
C ILE A 276 5.41 -5.20 8.06
N ILE A 277 6.09 -4.65 7.05
CA ILE A 277 7.29 -3.83 7.25
C ILE A 277 6.96 -2.53 7.98
N GLU A 278 5.86 -1.85 7.62
CA GLU A 278 5.38 -0.66 8.33
C GLU A 278 5.01 -0.95 9.80
N ALA A 279 4.41 -2.12 10.08
CA ALA A 279 4.10 -2.55 11.45
C ALA A 279 5.36 -2.80 12.29
N HIS A 280 6.48 -3.14 11.66
CA HIS A 280 7.80 -3.21 12.30
C HIS A 280 8.47 -1.85 12.48
N GLN A 281 7.86 -0.76 11.95
CA GLN A 281 8.43 0.60 11.88
C GLN A 281 9.67 0.67 10.99
N GLU A 282 9.70 -0.17 9.95
CA GLU A 282 10.78 -0.31 8.99
C GLU A 282 10.37 0.17 7.59
N GLN A 283 11.30 0.19 6.66
CA GLN A 283 11.11 0.75 5.32
C GLN A 283 11.19 -0.33 4.25
N ILE A 284 10.37 -0.19 3.20
CA ILE A 284 10.41 -1.02 2.00
C ILE A 284 10.68 -0.14 0.78
N PHE A 285 11.51 -0.64 -0.12
CA PHE A 285 11.90 0.03 -1.36
C PHE A 285 11.70 -0.91 -2.56
N VAL A 286 11.58 -0.31 -3.74
CA VAL A 286 11.57 -1.03 -5.01
C VAL A 286 12.36 -0.23 -6.03
N GLU A 287 13.25 -0.92 -6.73
CA GLU A 287 13.98 -0.40 -7.88
C GLU A 287 13.79 -1.38 -9.04
N SER A 288 13.46 -0.85 -10.21
CA SER A 288 13.25 -1.69 -11.38
C SER A 288 13.61 -0.96 -12.66
N LYS A 289 14.08 -1.73 -13.64
CA LYS A 289 14.34 -1.21 -14.98
C LYS A 289 13.94 -2.24 -16.01
N ILE A 290 13.20 -1.81 -17.01
CA ILE A 290 12.77 -2.68 -18.12
C ILE A 290 13.96 -3.40 -18.74
N GLY A 291 13.83 -4.72 -18.86
CA GLY A 291 14.84 -5.63 -19.41
C GLY A 291 15.99 -5.99 -18.47
N GLN A 292 16.11 -5.35 -17.29
CA GLN A 292 17.18 -5.61 -16.31
C GLN A 292 16.70 -6.37 -15.07
N GLY A 293 15.39 -6.33 -14.76
CA GLY A 293 14.79 -6.98 -13.60
C GLY A 293 14.32 -6.01 -12.53
N THR A 294 13.97 -6.56 -11.39
CA THR A 294 13.43 -5.81 -10.24
C THR A 294 14.18 -6.18 -8.96
N GLU A 295 14.42 -5.20 -8.11
CA GLU A 295 14.96 -5.37 -6.77
C GLU A 295 13.95 -4.80 -5.76
N PHE A 296 13.46 -5.65 -4.87
CA PHE A 296 12.76 -5.24 -3.66
C PHE A 296 13.72 -5.28 -2.48
N SER A 297 13.69 -4.27 -1.63
CA SER A 297 14.53 -4.26 -0.44
C SER A 297 13.78 -3.70 0.77
N PHE A 298 14.09 -4.23 1.96
CA PHE A 298 13.48 -3.76 3.20
C PHE A 298 14.50 -3.76 4.34
N THR A 299 14.29 -2.84 5.31
CA THR A 299 15.13 -2.73 6.49
C THR A 299 14.62 -3.61 7.62
N LEU A 300 15.52 -4.03 8.51
CA LEU A 300 15.23 -4.70 9.77
C LEU A 300 16.17 -4.20 10.86
N GLN A 301 15.63 -4.08 12.08
CA GLN A 301 16.37 -3.66 13.25
C GLN A 301 17.31 -4.76 13.72
N LYS A 302 18.56 -4.40 14.10
CA LYS A 302 19.47 -5.25 14.87
C LYS A 302 19.00 -5.33 16.33
N PRO A 303 19.37 -6.35 17.11
CA PRO A 303 19.06 -6.46 18.53
C PRO A 303 19.51 -5.30 19.38
#